data_939d23dbad624547d736bfd43ec9111c
#
_entry.id   939d23dbad624547d736bfd43ec9111c
#
_cell.length_a   1.000
_cell.length_b   1.000
_cell.length_c   1.000
_cell.angle_alpha   90.00
_cell.angle_beta   90.00
_cell.angle_gamma   90.00
#
_symmetry.space_group_name_H-M   'P 1'
#
loop_
_entity.id
_entity.type
_entity.pdbx_description
1 polymer ?
#
loop_
_entity_poly.entity_id
_entity_poly.type
_entity_poly.pdbx_seq_one_letter_code
_entity_poly.pdbx_strand_id
1 'polypeptide(L)'
;MKEDGIEEYEKALKTCERMLTFEMDIAQESNIFRKIGDIYLEIFKKNNDLQSCEHAVQAYQRSLAVYTQENYPHHRARVMKSLGYAYAARSDIFDQGESLKQAINFWEESLAVYSRLSYPGDYAILQDELSVAYRKLAELGDGVNNSKMAIDAAKNALSIYSLKDHPQEFARGKTNLGSAYLTLAQFADEPEDRMDSCKQAIASYQDALQVYDPGRFPDEFALVKNNLAIAYLSLAGAGDERDKIECCRQSIQSCRDALLIRKRETQPLAYAASQNNLGNAFLALAEEEESLENCQLALEAFRNALDLYPREQHPKLYAATQ
;
A
#
# COMPACT_ATOMS: atom_id res chain seq x y z
N MET A 1 1.22 2.25 27.04
CA MET A 1 1.10 1.17 26.03
C MET A 1 2.00 1.30 24.80
N LYS A 2 2.43 2.51 24.33
CA LYS A 2 3.45 2.62 23.26
C LYS A 2 4.89 2.46 23.78
N GLU A 3 5.16 2.80 25.03
CA GLU A 3 6.49 2.73 25.65
C GLU A 3 6.92 1.29 26.00
N ASP A 4 6.00 0.44 26.47
CA ASP A 4 6.31 -0.93 26.91
C ASP A 4 6.92 -1.82 25.79
N GLY A 5 6.56 -1.54 24.53
CA GLY A 5 7.07 -2.33 23.42
C GLY A 5 8.46 -1.91 22.89
N ILE A 6 8.96 -0.73 23.22
CA ILE A 6 10.28 -0.23 22.79
C ILE A 6 11.38 -0.75 23.73
N GLU A 7 11.12 -0.86 25.02
CA GLU A 7 12.08 -1.38 26.00
C GLU A 7 12.62 -2.80 25.64
N GLU A 8 11.78 -3.66 25.07
CA GLU A 8 12.21 -5.00 24.65
C GLU A 8 13.20 -4.92 23.48
N TYR A 9 12.95 -4.02 22.53
CA TYR A 9 13.89 -3.79 21.42
C TYR A 9 15.21 -3.17 21.89
N GLU A 10 15.18 -2.23 22.83
CA GLU A 10 16.41 -1.67 23.44
C GLU A 10 17.24 -2.73 24.17
N LYS A 11 16.58 -3.66 24.89
CA LYS A 11 17.27 -4.81 25.51
C LYS A 11 17.90 -5.72 24.46
N ALA A 12 17.18 -5.95 23.34
CA ALA A 12 17.70 -6.75 22.23
C ALA A 12 18.90 -6.06 21.55
N LEU A 13 18.87 -4.73 21.36
CA LEU A 13 19.99 -3.95 20.84
C LEU A 13 21.22 -4.08 21.74
N LYS A 14 21.09 -3.84 23.05
CA LYS A 14 22.18 -4.00 24.03
C LYS A 14 22.78 -5.40 23.99
N THR A 15 21.94 -6.41 23.77
CA THR A 15 22.42 -7.80 23.64
C THR A 15 23.24 -7.97 22.34
N CYS A 16 22.79 -7.45 21.23
CA CYS A 16 23.52 -7.47 19.95
C CYS A 16 24.87 -6.72 20.07
N GLU A 17 24.87 -5.52 20.65
CA GLU A 17 26.07 -4.72 20.91
C GLU A 17 27.07 -5.47 21.77
N ARG A 18 26.61 -6.12 22.85
CA ARG A 18 27.44 -6.97 23.69
C ARG A 18 28.01 -8.17 22.92
N MET A 19 27.23 -8.79 22.04
CA MET A 19 27.73 -9.88 21.19
C MET A 19 28.89 -9.43 20.30
N LEU A 20 28.83 -8.20 19.76
CA LEU A 20 29.90 -7.63 18.93
C LEU A 20 31.23 -7.40 19.69
N THR A 21 31.25 -7.51 21.04
CA THR A 21 32.52 -7.42 21.83
C THR A 21 33.26 -8.73 21.91
N PHE A 22 32.68 -9.86 21.49
CA PHE A 22 33.33 -11.16 21.49
C PHE A 22 34.03 -11.43 20.14
N GLU A 23 35.12 -12.22 20.19
CA GLU A 23 35.72 -12.72 18.96
C GLU A 23 34.72 -13.60 18.18
N MET A 24 34.50 -13.30 16.91
CA MET A 24 33.63 -14.04 16.04
C MET A 24 34.15 -13.95 14.61
N ASP A 25 33.63 -14.84 13.75
CA ASP A 25 33.93 -14.73 12.35
C ASP A 25 33.12 -13.58 11.70
N ILE A 26 33.62 -13.11 10.56
CA ILE A 26 33.06 -11.94 9.85
C ILE A 26 31.60 -12.15 9.39
N ALA A 27 31.19 -13.40 9.12
CA ALA A 27 29.82 -13.72 8.73
C ALA A 27 28.86 -13.67 9.94
N GLN A 28 29.35 -14.08 11.11
CA GLN A 28 28.60 -13.94 12.37
C GLN A 28 28.39 -12.46 12.72
N GLU A 29 29.45 -11.66 12.64
CA GLU A 29 29.39 -10.21 12.86
C GLU A 29 28.38 -9.57 11.91
N SER A 30 28.46 -9.89 10.62
CA SER A 30 27.54 -9.39 9.60
C SER A 30 26.08 -9.75 9.88
N ASN A 31 25.81 -10.98 10.37
CA ASN A 31 24.46 -11.38 10.75
C ASN A 31 23.94 -10.60 11.97
N ILE A 32 24.83 -10.21 12.91
CA ILE A 32 24.45 -9.36 14.04
C ILE A 32 24.07 -7.97 13.55
N PHE A 33 24.85 -7.36 12.64
CA PHE A 33 24.47 -6.08 12.04
C PHE A 33 23.13 -6.14 11.32
N ARG A 34 22.83 -7.21 10.59
CA ARG A 34 21.51 -7.40 9.99
C ARG A 34 20.40 -7.42 11.05
N LYS A 35 20.61 -8.16 12.17
CA LYS A 35 19.62 -8.19 13.28
C LYS A 35 19.45 -6.82 13.94
N ILE A 36 20.52 -6.06 14.12
CA ILE A 36 20.45 -4.68 14.60
C ILE A 36 19.58 -3.83 13.67
N GLY A 37 19.77 -3.98 12.35
CA GLY A 37 18.92 -3.32 11.35
C GLY A 37 17.44 -3.71 11.47
N ASP A 38 17.14 -5.01 11.62
CA ASP A 38 15.79 -5.50 11.81
C ASP A 38 15.13 -4.86 13.07
N ILE A 39 15.87 -4.77 14.19
CA ILE A 39 15.37 -4.18 15.44
C ILE A 39 15.10 -2.68 15.28
N TYR A 40 16.02 -1.92 14.70
CA TYR A 40 15.81 -0.50 14.47
C TYR A 40 14.64 -0.22 13.52
N LEU A 41 14.43 -1.08 12.52
CA LEU A 41 13.27 -0.96 11.63
C LEU A 41 11.95 -1.19 12.38
N GLU A 42 11.91 -2.13 13.33
CA GLU A 42 10.73 -2.34 14.19
C GLU A 42 10.51 -1.18 15.17
N ILE A 43 11.57 -0.59 15.72
CA ILE A 43 11.46 0.64 16.52
C ILE A 43 10.88 1.77 15.68
N PHE A 44 11.40 1.97 14.46
CA PHE A 44 10.89 2.97 13.51
C PHE A 44 9.40 2.80 13.23
N LYS A 45 8.94 1.59 12.93
CA LYS A 45 7.51 1.31 12.68
C LYS A 45 6.60 1.65 13.85
N LYS A 46 7.12 1.66 15.09
CA LYS A 46 6.36 1.99 16.29
C LYS A 46 6.30 3.49 16.59
N ASN A 47 7.40 4.20 16.39
CA ASN A 47 7.54 5.61 16.80
C ASN A 47 7.62 6.61 15.64
N ASN A 48 7.78 6.14 14.40
CA ASN A 48 8.03 6.95 13.20
C ASN A 48 9.25 7.89 13.33
N ASP A 49 10.26 7.47 14.11
CA ASP A 49 11.48 8.24 14.31
C ASP A 49 12.47 8.02 13.17
N LEU A 50 12.72 9.05 12.36
CA LEU A 50 13.64 8.99 11.22
C LEU A 50 15.04 8.49 11.59
N GLN A 51 15.53 8.82 12.80
CA GLN A 51 16.84 8.41 13.25
C GLN A 51 16.93 6.88 13.40
N SER A 52 15.87 6.25 13.90
CA SER A 52 15.79 4.77 13.96
C SER A 52 15.84 4.14 12.57
N CYS A 53 15.17 4.75 11.58
CA CYS A 53 15.26 4.28 10.19
C CYS A 53 16.68 4.39 9.63
N GLU A 54 17.36 5.50 9.89
CA GLU A 54 18.75 5.72 9.45
C GLU A 54 19.72 4.73 10.11
N HIS A 55 19.55 4.43 11.40
CA HIS A 55 20.31 3.39 12.07
C HIS A 55 20.06 2.01 11.47
N ALA A 56 18.82 1.68 11.09
CA ALA A 56 18.51 0.44 10.39
C ALA A 56 19.27 0.33 9.07
N VAL A 57 19.23 1.38 8.25
CA VAL A 57 19.93 1.43 6.95
C VAL A 57 21.45 1.27 7.15
N GLN A 58 22.05 1.99 8.10
CA GLN A 58 23.50 1.89 8.40
C GLN A 58 23.88 0.48 8.84
N ALA A 59 23.10 -0.15 9.69
CA ALA A 59 23.35 -1.52 10.14
C ALA A 59 23.28 -2.53 8.99
N TYR A 60 22.29 -2.40 8.11
CA TYR A 60 22.19 -3.25 6.92
C TYR A 60 23.35 -3.02 5.94
N GLN A 61 23.77 -1.77 5.74
CA GLN A 61 24.94 -1.45 4.89
C GLN A 61 26.23 -2.08 5.44
N ARG A 62 26.44 -2.06 6.76
CA ARG A 62 27.57 -2.77 7.40
C ARG A 62 27.48 -4.28 7.12
N SER A 63 26.30 -4.86 7.22
CA SER A 63 26.09 -6.27 6.89
C SER A 63 26.41 -6.56 5.41
N LEU A 64 26.02 -5.70 4.47
CA LEU A 64 26.33 -5.85 3.04
C LEU A 64 27.81 -5.75 2.70
N ALA A 65 28.61 -5.04 3.50
CA ALA A 65 30.04 -4.92 3.26
C ALA A 65 30.76 -6.29 3.27
N VAL A 66 30.19 -7.27 3.98
CA VAL A 66 30.72 -8.63 4.08
C VAL A 66 30.04 -9.60 3.11
N TYR A 67 28.73 -9.51 2.99
CA TYR A 67 27.97 -10.41 2.14
C TYR A 67 28.02 -9.99 0.67
N THR A 68 29.01 -10.54 -0.06
CA THR A 68 29.17 -10.31 -1.50
C THR A 68 28.28 -11.26 -2.30
N GLN A 69 28.03 -10.91 -3.56
CA GLN A 69 27.27 -11.73 -4.51
C GLN A 69 27.97 -13.09 -4.75
N GLU A 70 29.30 -13.11 -4.74
CA GLU A 70 30.09 -14.31 -5.04
C GLU A 70 30.13 -15.29 -3.85
N ASN A 71 30.31 -14.75 -2.63
CA ASN A 71 30.56 -15.59 -1.45
C ASN A 71 29.30 -15.92 -0.66
N TYR A 72 28.34 -15.00 -0.60
CA TYR A 72 27.13 -15.11 0.25
C TYR A 72 25.86 -14.63 -0.45
N PRO A 73 25.49 -15.13 -1.64
CA PRO A 73 24.40 -14.57 -2.45
C PRO A 73 23.06 -14.54 -1.69
N HIS A 74 22.72 -15.60 -0.95
CA HIS A 74 21.46 -15.64 -0.19
C HIS A 74 21.42 -14.68 1.00
N HIS A 75 22.55 -14.54 1.73
CA HIS A 75 22.62 -13.60 2.83
C HIS A 75 22.55 -12.17 2.31
N ARG A 76 23.26 -11.89 1.21
CA ARG A 76 23.19 -10.60 0.52
C ARG A 76 21.76 -10.26 0.09
N ALA A 77 21.08 -11.15 -0.62
CA ALA A 77 19.70 -10.95 -1.05
C ALA A 77 18.75 -10.70 0.11
N ARG A 78 18.94 -11.40 1.23
CA ARG A 78 18.15 -11.20 2.44
C ARG A 78 18.36 -9.80 3.03
N VAL A 79 19.61 -9.31 3.09
CA VAL A 79 19.90 -7.96 3.60
C VAL A 79 19.34 -6.90 2.64
N MET A 80 19.48 -7.10 1.33
CA MET A 80 18.91 -6.23 0.32
C MET A 80 17.38 -6.15 0.43
N LYS A 81 16.70 -7.29 0.64
CA LYS A 81 15.27 -7.31 0.92
C LYS A 81 14.92 -6.44 2.14
N SER A 82 15.69 -6.56 3.22
CA SER A 82 15.48 -5.75 4.44
C SER A 82 15.76 -4.26 4.21
N LEU A 83 16.78 -3.91 3.42
CA LEU A 83 17.04 -2.51 3.01
C LEU A 83 15.88 -1.94 2.20
N GLY A 84 15.34 -2.71 1.28
CA GLY A 84 14.14 -2.31 0.54
C GLY A 84 12.98 -1.95 1.48
N TYR A 85 12.71 -2.75 2.50
CA TYR A 85 11.71 -2.44 3.52
C TYR A 85 12.02 -1.18 4.32
N ALA A 86 13.28 -0.95 4.68
CA ALA A 86 13.69 0.26 5.42
C ALA A 86 13.47 1.51 4.57
N TYR A 87 13.85 1.48 3.30
CA TYR A 87 13.64 2.61 2.37
C TYR A 87 12.16 2.82 2.03
N ALA A 88 11.38 1.75 1.85
CA ALA A 88 9.93 1.86 1.65
C ALA A 88 9.23 2.51 2.86
N ALA A 89 9.60 2.11 4.07
CA ALA A 89 9.10 2.72 5.30
C ALA A 89 9.54 4.19 5.43
N ARG A 90 10.80 4.51 5.09
CA ARG A 90 11.32 5.88 5.06
C ARG A 90 10.53 6.77 4.09
N SER A 91 10.06 6.24 2.99
CA SER A 91 9.32 7.00 1.97
C SER A 91 8.02 7.63 2.49
N ASP A 92 7.47 7.13 3.57
CA ASP A 92 6.23 7.66 4.15
C ASP A 92 6.46 8.96 4.94
N ILE A 93 7.72 9.26 5.34
CA ILE A 93 8.05 10.42 6.17
C ILE A 93 9.14 11.32 5.61
N PHE A 94 9.99 10.83 4.71
CA PHE A 94 11.13 11.58 4.20
C PHE A 94 11.47 11.19 2.77
N ASP A 95 11.61 12.20 1.89
CA ASP A 95 12.06 12.06 0.49
C ASP A 95 11.41 10.87 -0.23
N GLN A 96 10.09 10.97 -0.39
CA GLN A 96 9.25 9.86 -0.87
C GLN A 96 9.79 9.28 -2.20
N GLY A 97 10.12 10.15 -3.16
CA GLY A 97 10.53 9.71 -4.49
C GLY A 97 11.85 8.96 -4.50
N GLU A 98 12.89 9.50 -3.86
CA GLU A 98 14.20 8.86 -3.80
C GLU A 98 14.17 7.60 -2.93
N SER A 99 13.47 7.64 -1.79
CA SER A 99 13.32 6.47 -0.93
C SER A 99 12.62 5.31 -1.65
N LEU A 100 11.57 5.57 -2.42
CA LEU A 100 10.91 4.53 -3.21
C LEU A 100 11.81 3.93 -4.30
N LYS A 101 12.59 4.77 -5.00
CA LYS A 101 13.57 4.30 -6.00
C LYS A 101 14.62 3.39 -5.37
N GLN A 102 15.14 3.75 -4.20
CA GLN A 102 16.10 2.91 -3.47
C GLN A 102 15.46 1.58 -3.03
N ALA A 103 14.23 1.61 -2.53
CA ALA A 103 13.50 0.38 -2.16
C ALA A 103 13.35 -0.56 -3.35
N ILE A 104 12.88 -0.03 -4.48
CA ILE A 104 12.71 -0.78 -5.73
C ILE A 104 14.03 -1.41 -6.17
N ASN A 105 15.12 -0.62 -6.23
CA ASN A 105 16.42 -1.13 -6.64
C ASN A 105 16.89 -2.30 -5.77
N PHE A 106 16.79 -2.19 -4.45
CA PHE A 106 17.20 -3.27 -3.55
C PHE A 106 16.32 -4.52 -3.69
N TRP A 107 15.02 -4.38 -3.91
CA TRP A 107 14.14 -5.52 -4.13
C TRP A 107 14.38 -6.19 -5.49
N GLU A 108 14.63 -5.43 -6.55
CA GLU A 108 14.98 -5.97 -7.86
C GLU A 108 16.31 -6.73 -7.84
N GLU A 109 17.34 -6.17 -7.18
CA GLU A 109 18.60 -6.90 -6.97
C GLU A 109 18.40 -8.19 -6.17
N SER A 110 17.49 -8.19 -5.20
CA SER A 110 17.14 -9.37 -4.39
C SER A 110 16.51 -10.49 -5.23
N LEU A 111 15.74 -10.12 -6.26
CA LEU A 111 15.09 -11.08 -7.19
C LEU A 111 16.08 -11.86 -8.05
N ALA A 112 17.34 -11.42 -8.17
CA ALA A 112 18.39 -12.20 -8.82
C ALA A 112 18.65 -13.54 -8.10
N VAL A 113 18.38 -13.60 -6.80
CA VAL A 113 18.50 -14.83 -5.98
C VAL A 113 17.13 -15.42 -5.71
N TYR A 114 16.18 -14.62 -5.28
CA TYR A 114 14.80 -15.04 -4.98
C TYR A 114 13.98 -15.16 -6.28
N SER A 115 14.34 -16.17 -7.10
CA SER A 115 13.63 -16.42 -8.34
C SER A 115 12.30 -17.16 -8.12
N ARG A 116 11.39 -17.02 -9.08
CA ARG A 116 10.08 -17.72 -9.09
C ARG A 116 10.20 -19.23 -8.91
N LEU A 117 11.23 -19.84 -9.46
CA LEU A 117 11.43 -21.31 -9.43
C LEU A 117 12.07 -21.78 -8.14
N SER A 118 13.07 -21.03 -7.62
CA SER A 118 13.86 -21.47 -6.47
C SER A 118 13.26 -21.05 -5.14
N TYR A 119 12.64 -19.87 -5.09
CA TYR A 119 12.08 -19.27 -3.88
C TYR A 119 10.74 -18.59 -4.16
N PRO A 120 9.70 -19.35 -4.55
CA PRO A 120 8.43 -18.78 -5.01
C PRO A 120 7.77 -17.87 -3.99
N GLY A 121 7.85 -18.18 -2.69
CA GLY A 121 7.28 -17.34 -1.62
C GLY A 121 7.98 -16.00 -1.49
N ASP A 122 9.32 -15.98 -1.40
CA ASP A 122 10.09 -14.72 -1.34
C ASP A 122 9.92 -13.90 -2.63
N TYR A 123 9.90 -14.57 -3.79
CA TYR A 123 9.62 -13.94 -5.08
C TYR A 123 8.27 -13.21 -5.06
N ALA A 124 7.21 -13.89 -4.64
CA ALA A 124 5.87 -13.32 -4.62
C ALA A 124 5.75 -12.15 -3.62
N ILE A 125 6.38 -12.25 -2.45
CA ILE A 125 6.44 -11.15 -1.48
C ILE A 125 7.13 -9.93 -2.09
N LEU A 126 8.30 -10.10 -2.72
CA LEU A 126 9.02 -9.00 -3.35
C LEU A 126 8.23 -8.35 -4.49
N GLN A 127 7.54 -9.15 -5.30
CA GLN A 127 6.70 -8.65 -6.37
C GLN A 127 5.48 -7.86 -5.84
N ASP A 128 4.89 -8.29 -4.73
CA ASP A 128 3.82 -7.55 -4.05
C ASP A 128 4.31 -6.17 -3.55
N GLU A 129 5.48 -6.12 -2.93
CA GLU A 129 6.10 -4.86 -2.45
C GLU A 129 6.48 -3.93 -3.61
N LEU A 130 7.04 -4.49 -4.69
CA LEU A 130 7.33 -3.73 -5.91
C LEU A 130 6.07 -3.12 -6.51
N SER A 131 4.96 -3.86 -6.54
CA SER A 131 3.68 -3.35 -7.02
C SER A 131 3.23 -2.11 -6.23
N VAL A 132 3.31 -2.17 -4.91
CA VAL A 132 2.95 -1.04 -4.04
C VAL A 132 3.90 0.15 -4.24
N ALA A 133 5.21 -0.10 -4.34
CA ALA A 133 6.21 0.95 -4.50
C ALA A 133 6.10 1.65 -5.86
N TYR A 134 5.96 0.90 -6.95
CA TYR A 134 5.76 1.46 -8.28
C TYR A 134 4.46 2.27 -8.38
N ARG A 135 3.36 1.79 -7.77
CA ARG A 135 2.11 2.54 -7.70
C ARG A 135 2.28 3.88 -6.96
N LYS A 136 2.96 3.90 -5.80
CA LYS A 136 3.26 5.14 -5.09
C LYS A 136 4.15 6.06 -5.93
N LEU A 137 5.12 5.50 -6.66
CA LEU A 137 6.02 6.27 -7.52
C LEU A 137 5.28 6.87 -8.72
N ALA A 138 4.25 6.21 -9.23
CA ALA A 138 3.39 6.71 -10.31
C ALA A 138 2.74 8.06 -9.94
N GLU A 139 2.34 8.24 -8.69
CA GLU A 139 1.74 9.47 -8.18
C GLU A 139 2.75 10.65 -8.12
N LEU A 140 4.06 10.36 -8.16
CA LEU A 140 5.12 11.35 -8.09
C LEU A 140 5.69 11.74 -9.47
N GLY A 141 5.48 10.91 -10.48
CA GLY A 141 5.95 11.15 -11.85
C GLY A 141 5.97 9.88 -12.69
N ASP A 142 5.97 10.05 -14.01
CA ASP A 142 5.87 8.96 -15.00
C ASP A 142 4.73 7.98 -14.69
N GLY A 143 3.52 8.56 -14.49
CA GLY A 143 2.36 7.86 -13.98
C GLY A 143 2.00 6.60 -14.76
N VAL A 144 2.02 6.68 -16.11
CA VAL A 144 1.64 5.55 -16.98
C VAL A 144 2.64 4.39 -16.86
N ASN A 145 3.96 4.68 -16.95
CA ASN A 145 4.99 3.64 -16.91
C ASN A 145 5.03 2.96 -15.55
N ASN A 146 5.09 3.76 -14.48
CA ASN A 146 5.13 3.20 -13.12
C ASN A 146 3.86 2.42 -12.79
N SER A 147 2.69 2.83 -13.27
CA SER A 147 1.44 2.05 -13.10
C SER A 147 1.50 0.71 -13.84
N LYS A 148 2.08 0.66 -15.04
CA LYS A 148 2.29 -0.59 -15.78
C LYS A 148 3.26 -1.53 -15.05
N MET A 149 4.37 -0.99 -14.52
CA MET A 149 5.30 -1.77 -13.69
C MET A 149 4.62 -2.31 -12.42
N ALA A 150 3.76 -1.52 -11.78
CA ALA A 150 2.97 -1.97 -10.64
C ALA A 150 2.01 -3.12 -11.00
N ILE A 151 1.34 -3.04 -12.14
CA ILE A 151 0.44 -4.10 -12.65
C ILE A 151 1.22 -5.38 -12.93
N ASP A 152 2.36 -5.30 -13.59
CA ASP A 152 3.18 -6.46 -13.92
C ASP A 152 3.72 -7.14 -12.66
N ALA A 153 4.18 -6.37 -11.69
CA ALA A 153 4.60 -6.87 -10.39
C ALA A 153 3.44 -7.57 -9.65
N ALA A 154 2.26 -6.98 -9.59
CA ALA A 154 1.09 -7.61 -8.98
C ALA A 154 0.71 -8.94 -9.66
N LYS A 155 0.74 -8.99 -11.01
CA LYS A 155 0.51 -10.23 -11.78
C LYS A 155 1.56 -11.29 -11.50
N ASN A 156 2.81 -10.88 -11.34
CA ASN A 156 3.90 -11.78 -10.98
C ASN A 156 3.68 -12.42 -9.59
N ALA A 157 3.28 -11.64 -8.59
CA ALA A 157 2.92 -12.15 -7.28
C ALA A 157 1.74 -13.15 -7.36
N LEU A 158 0.69 -12.79 -8.08
CA LEU A 158 -0.51 -13.61 -8.30
C LEU A 158 -0.23 -14.87 -9.12
N SER A 159 0.90 -14.96 -9.82
CA SER A 159 1.33 -16.21 -10.48
C SER A 159 1.73 -17.32 -9.50
N ILE A 160 1.94 -16.94 -8.22
CA ILE A 160 2.27 -17.85 -7.12
C ILE A 160 1.08 -18.01 -6.18
N TYR A 161 0.40 -16.89 -5.84
CA TYR A 161 -0.72 -16.90 -4.92
C TYR A 161 -2.01 -17.31 -5.62
N SER A 162 -2.57 -18.44 -5.24
CA SER A 162 -3.87 -18.92 -5.71
C SER A 162 -4.95 -18.73 -4.64
N LEU A 163 -6.20 -18.56 -5.08
CA LEU A 163 -7.36 -18.49 -4.18
C LEU A 163 -7.47 -19.73 -3.30
N LYS A 164 -7.08 -20.90 -3.80
CA LYS A 164 -7.19 -22.18 -3.10
C LYS A 164 -6.11 -22.35 -2.03
N ASP A 165 -4.85 -22.05 -2.37
CA ASP A 165 -3.70 -22.42 -1.53
C ASP A 165 -3.23 -21.26 -0.65
N HIS A 166 -3.43 -20.02 -1.10
CA HIS A 166 -2.98 -18.79 -0.44
C HIS A 166 -4.07 -17.71 -0.50
N PRO A 167 -5.26 -17.95 0.08
CA PRO A 167 -6.42 -17.07 -0.11
C PRO A 167 -6.19 -15.62 0.33
N GLN A 168 -5.51 -15.39 1.45
CA GLN A 168 -5.26 -14.03 1.96
C GLN A 168 -4.27 -13.27 1.09
N GLU A 169 -3.16 -13.93 0.70
CA GLU A 169 -2.16 -13.36 -0.21
C GLU A 169 -2.75 -13.11 -1.59
N PHE A 170 -3.60 -14.02 -2.08
CA PHE A 170 -4.36 -13.82 -3.32
C PHE A 170 -5.24 -12.57 -3.24
N ALA A 171 -6.01 -12.40 -2.17
CA ALA A 171 -6.90 -11.25 -2.00
C ALA A 171 -6.10 -9.95 -1.87
N ARG A 172 -4.96 -9.96 -1.15
CA ARG A 172 -4.05 -8.82 -1.08
C ARG A 172 -3.46 -8.48 -2.45
N GLY A 173 -2.94 -9.46 -3.18
CA GLY A 173 -2.41 -9.29 -4.53
C GLY A 173 -3.46 -8.76 -5.50
N LYS A 174 -4.72 -9.24 -5.40
CA LYS A 174 -5.86 -8.72 -6.18
C LYS A 174 -6.21 -7.27 -5.80
N THR A 175 -6.11 -6.92 -4.53
CA THR A 175 -6.30 -5.52 -4.07
C THR A 175 -5.20 -4.62 -4.63
N ASN A 176 -3.94 -5.05 -4.60
CA ASN A 176 -2.81 -4.31 -5.17
C ASN A 176 -2.96 -4.16 -6.69
N LEU A 177 -3.35 -5.22 -7.39
CA LEU A 177 -3.61 -5.19 -8.84
C LEU A 177 -4.74 -4.20 -9.19
N GLY A 178 -5.85 -4.23 -8.45
CA GLY A 178 -6.95 -3.29 -8.61
C GLY A 178 -6.51 -1.84 -8.39
N SER A 179 -5.70 -1.60 -7.35
CA SER A 179 -5.16 -0.27 -7.06
C SER A 179 -4.19 0.22 -8.15
N ALA A 180 -3.37 -0.67 -8.71
CA ALA A 180 -2.45 -0.33 -9.80
C ALA A 180 -3.22 0.02 -11.10
N TYR A 181 -4.27 -0.72 -11.43
CA TYR A 181 -5.15 -0.39 -12.55
C TYR A 181 -5.90 0.93 -12.33
N LEU A 182 -6.38 1.19 -11.12
CA LEU A 182 -7.05 2.45 -10.80
C LEU A 182 -6.09 3.64 -10.93
N THR A 183 -4.83 3.47 -10.50
CA THR A 183 -3.78 4.48 -10.72
C THR A 183 -3.49 4.68 -12.21
N LEU A 184 -3.41 3.60 -13.01
CA LEU A 184 -3.24 3.71 -14.46
C LEU A 184 -4.40 4.50 -15.10
N ALA A 185 -5.64 4.27 -14.66
CA ALA A 185 -6.81 5.00 -15.15
C ALA A 185 -6.72 6.51 -14.91
N GLN A 186 -6.06 6.96 -13.83
CA GLN A 186 -5.86 8.39 -13.53
C GLN A 186 -4.91 9.07 -14.52
N PHE A 187 -3.96 8.34 -15.09
CA PHE A 187 -2.93 8.83 -16.01
C PHE A 187 -3.19 8.48 -17.47
N ALA A 188 -4.25 7.73 -17.76
CA ALA A 188 -4.61 7.39 -19.13
C ALA A 188 -5.17 8.62 -19.88
N ASP A 189 -4.59 8.92 -21.03
CA ASP A 189 -4.99 10.04 -21.87
C ASP A 189 -6.31 9.73 -22.59
N GLU A 190 -6.41 8.52 -23.14
CA GLU A 190 -7.57 8.09 -23.92
C GLU A 190 -8.71 7.60 -23.01
N PRO A 191 -9.99 8.02 -23.27
CA PRO A 191 -11.14 7.57 -22.48
C PRO A 191 -11.33 6.05 -22.48
N GLU A 192 -11.06 5.38 -23.60
CA GLU A 192 -11.17 3.92 -23.72
C GLU A 192 -10.17 3.21 -22.79
N ASP A 193 -8.92 3.64 -22.76
CA ASP A 193 -7.89 3.08 -21.88
C ASP A 193 -8.23 3.30 -20.40
N ARG A 194 -8.79 4.47 -20.08
CA ARG A 194 -9.29 4.78 -18.74
C ARG A 194 -10.41 3.85 -18.33
N MET A 195 -11.40 3.68 -19.21
CA MET A 195 -12.54 2.81 -18.97
C MET A 195 -12.10 1.35 -18.78
N ASP A 196 -11.21 0.83 -19.62
CA ASP A 196 -10.70 -0.52 -19.51
C ASP A 196 -9.92 -0.73 -18.21
N SER A 197 -9.09 0.22 -17.84
CA SER A 197 -8.35 0.19 -16.56
C SER A 197 -9.31 0.19 -15.37
N CYS A 198 -10.37 1.00 -15.38
CA CYS A 198 -11.40 0.98 -14.32
C CYS A 198 -12.11 -0.38 -14.23
N LYS A 199 -12.48 -0.99 -15.37
CA LYS A 199 -13.11 -2.33 -15.40
C LYS A 199 -12.18 -3.41 -14.81
N GLN A 200 -10.89 -3.37 -15.16
CA GLN A 200 -9.88 -4.28 -14.58
C GLN A 200 -9.69 -4.08 -13.08
N ALA A 201 -9.72 -2.82 -12.61
CA ALA A 201 -9.68 -2.51 -11.18
C ALA A 201 -10.89 -3.10 -10.45
N ILE A 202 -12.10 -2.87 -10.97
CA ILE A 202 -13.36 -3.40 -10.40
C ILE A 202 -13.31 -4.92 -10.32
N ALA A 203 -12.95 -5.61 -11.39
CA ALA A 203 -12.85 -7.06 -11.42
C ALA A 203 -11.84 -7.58 -10.37
N SER A 204 -10.69 -6.92 -10.25
CA SER A 204 -9.66 -7.28 -9.27
C SER A 204 -10.14 -7.11 -7.82
N TYR A 205 -10.85 -6.03 -7.51
CA TYR A 205 -11.44 -5.82 -6.18
C TYR A 205 -12.57 -6.80 -5.89
N GLN A 206 -13.39 -7.17 -6.87
CA GLN A 206 -14.42 -8.20 -6.72
C GLN A 206 -13.80 -9.58 -6.43
N ASP A 207 -12.68 -9.91 -7.08
CA ASP A 207 -11.92 -11.11 -6.77
C ASP A 207 -11.40 -11.11 -5.32
N ALA A 208 -10.88 -9.98 -4.83
CA ALA A 208 -10.42 -9.86 -3.45
C ALA A 208 -11.56 -10.07 -2.43
N LEU A 209 -12.76 -9.57 -2.73
CA LEU A 209 -13.95 -9.72 -1.89
C LEU A 209 -14.50 -11.15 -1.83
N GLN A 210 -14.01 -12.10 -2.65
CA GLN A 210 -14.30 -13.52 -2.47
C GLN A 210 -13.67 -14.08 -1.17
N VAL A 211 -12.63 -13.41 -0.66
CA VAL A 211 -11.91 -13.79 0.56
C VAL A 211 -12.20 -12.82 1.70
N TYR A 212 -12.16 -11.54 1.42
CA TYR A 212 -12.37 -10.50 2.42
C TYR A 212 -13.86 -10.30 2.69
N ASP A 213 -14.40 -11.12 3.60
CA ASP A 213 -15.75 -10.96 4.13
C ASP A 213 -15.75 -10.07 5.39
N PRO A 214 -16.85 -9.31 5.66
CA PRO A 214 -16.88 -8.34 6.76
C PRO A 214 -16.82 -8.97 8.16
N GLY A 215 -17.08 -10.26 8.28
CA GLY A 215 -17.04 -10.98 9.58
C GLY A 215 -15.64 -11.43 9.96
N ARG A 216 -14.81 -11.78 8.97
CA ARG A 216 -13.45 -12.33 9.21
C ARG A 216 -12.35 -11.31 8.95
N PHE A 217 -12.55 -10.39 7.99
CA PHE A 217 -11.58 -9.41 7.54
C PHE A 217 -12.22 -8.03 7.38
N PRO A 218 -12.76 -7.45 8.49
CA PRO A 218 -13.56 -6.23 8.42
C PRO A 218 -12.78 -5.04 7.84
N ASP A 219 -11.53 -4.85 8.23
CA ASP A 219 -10.74 -3.71 7.79
C ASP A 219 -10.36 -3.81 6.31
N GLU A 220 -9.95 -5.01 5.85
CA GLU A 220 -9.64 -5.28 4.45
C GLU A 220 -10.90 -5.19 3.58
N PHE A 221 -12.03 -5.72 4.06
CA PHE A 221 -13.33 -5.58 3.38
C PHE A 221 -13.66 -4.10 3.17
N ALA A 222 -13.59 -3.28 4.23
CA ALA A 222 -13.90 -1.87 4.15
C ALA A 222 -12.90 -1.09 3.25
N LEU A 223 -11.61 -1.48 3.27
CA LEU A 223 -10.63 -0.91 2.37
C LEU A 223 -10.97 -1.21 0.91
N VAL A 224 -11.22 -2.47 0.58
CA VAL A 224 -11.54 -2.89 -0.80
C VAL A 224 -12.85 -2.27 -1.27
N LYS A 225 -13.88 -2.21 -0.42
CA LYS A 225 -15.16 -1.54 -0.74
C LYS A 225 -14.97 -0.04 -1.02
N ASN A 226 -14.14 0.65 -0.23
CA ASN A 226 -13.84 2.06 -0.48
C ASN A 226 -13.11 2.27 -1.82
N ASN A 227 -12.16 1.41 -2.15
CA ASN A 227 -11.43 1.47 -3.42
C ASN A 227 -12.34 1.10 -4.61
N LEU A 228 -13.22 0.13 -4.43
CA LEU A 228 -14.24 -0.25 -5.41
C LEU A 228 -15.19 0.93 -5.70
N ALA A 229 -15.57 1.71 -4.68
CA ALA A 229 -16.37 2.91 -4.86
C ALA A 229 -15.66 3.95 -5.75
N ILE A 230 -14.37 4.17 -5.53
CA ILE A 230 -13.56 5.08 -6.36
C ILE A 230 -13.48 4.55 -7.81
N ALA A 231 -13.30 3.24 -7.98
CA ALA A 231 -13.21 2.63 -9.31
C ALA A 231 -14.53 2.76 -10.10
N TYR A 232 -15.68 2.56 -9.46
CA TYR A 232 -16.98 2.80 -10.08
C TYR A 232 -17.19 4.28 -10.43
N LEU A 233 -16.82 5.19 -9.53
CA LEU A 233 -16.96 6.63 -9.81
C LEU A 233 -16.05 7.07 -10.96
N SER A 234 -14.81 6.54 -11.01
CA SER A 234 -13.89 6.79 -12.14
C SER A 234 -14.43 6.23 -13.46
N LEU A 235 -15.06 5.05 -13.42
CA LEU A 235 -15.72 4.46 -14.58
C LEU A 235 -16.93 5.31 -15.05
N ALA A 236 -17.73 5.83 -14.12
CA ALA A 236 -18.82 6.76 -14.43
C ALA A 236 -18.31 7.98 -15.18
N GLY A 237 -17.17 8.55 -14.79
CA GLY A 237 -16.55 9.71 -15.46
C GLY A 237 -15.95 9.41 -16.83
N ALA A 238 -15.69 8.14 -17.16
CA ALA A 238 -15.07 7.72 -18.43
C ALA A 238 -16.05 7.07 -19.40
N GLY A 239 -17.23 6.61 -18.94
CA GLY A 239 -18.19 5.83 -19.69
C GLY A 239 -19.32 6.64 -20.33
N ASP A 240 -20.18 5.94 -21.10
CA ASP A 240 -21.38 6.49 -21.70
C ASP A 240 -22.46 6.83 -20.66
N GLU A 241 -23.36 7.77 -20.97
CA GLU A 241 -24.43 8.26 -20.07
C GLU A 241 -25.29 7.13 -19.46
N ARG A 242 -25.54 6.04 -20.22
CA ARG A 242 -26.37 4.93 -19.73
C ARG A 242 -25.80 4.18 -18.55
N ASP A 243 -24.46 4.06 -18.49
CA ASP A 243 -23.77 3.31 -17.46
C ASP A 243 -23.40 4.17 -16.24
N LYS A 244 -23.42 5.51 -16.40
CA LYS A 244 -23.04 6.46 -15.34
C LYS A 244 -23.90 6.32 -14.08
N ILE A 245 -25.23 6.32 -14.24
CA ILE A 245 -26.18 6.23 -13.13
C ILE A 245 -25.95 4.94 -12.34
N GLU A 246 -25.80 3.81 -13.03
CA GLU A 246 -25.56 2.52 -12.36
C GLU A 246 -24.20 2.51 -11.66
N CYS A 247 -23.15 3.04 -12.29
CA CYS A 247 -21.85 3.17 -11.68
C CYS A 247 -21.88 4.08 -10.43
N CYS A 248 -22.59 5.20 -10.46
CA CYS A 248 -22.80 6.06 -9.29
C CYS A 248 -23.52 5.31 -8.16
N ARG A 249 -24.56 4.55 -8.46
CA ARG A 249 -25.28 3.72 -7.46
C ARG A 249 -24.38 2.64 -6.86
N GLN A 250 -23.56 1.95 -7.66
CA GLN A 250 -22.59 0.96 -7.20
C GLN A 250 -21.51 1.59 -6.32
N SER A 251 -21.06 2.82 -6.66
CA SER A 251 -20.15 3.59 -5.83
C SER A 251 -20.76 3.92 -4.47
N ILE A 252 -22.00 4.46 -4.46
CA ILE A 252 -22.74 4.76 -3.23
C ILE A 252 -22.88 3.52 -2.34
N GLN A 253 -23.28 2.38 -2.94
CA GLN A 253 -23.43 1.14 -2.18
C GLN A 253 -22.11 0.67 -1.59
N SER A 254 -21.03 0.75 -2.36
CA SER A 254 -19.69 0.37 -1.89
C SER A 254 -19.19 1.27 -0.75
N CYS A 255 -19.45 2.58 -0.81
CA CYS A 255 -19.16 3.51 0.31
C CYS A 255 -19.98 3.16 1.56
N ARG A 256 -21.27 2.86 1.41
CA ARG A 256 -22.13 2.47 2.52
C ARG A 256 -21.64 1.17 3.17
N ASP A 257 -21.25 0.18 2.36
CA ASP A 257 -20.69 -1.07 2.86
C ASP A 257 -19.39 -0.83 3.67
N ALA A 258 -18.50 0.04 3.20
CA ALA A 258 -17.30 0.42 3.94
C ALA A 258 -17.62 1.12 5.26
N LEU A 259 -18.64 1.99 5.28
CA LEU A 259 -19.07 2.74 6.46
C LEU A 259 -19.81 1.86 7.50
N LEU A 260 -20.25 0.64 7.15
CA LEU A 260 -20.71 -0.33 8.14
C LEU A 260 -19.58 -0.73 9.09
N ILE A 261 -18.35 -0.75 8.63
CA ILE A 261 -17.15 -1.13 9.38
C ILE A 261 -16.45 0.09 9.95
N ARG A 262 -16.15 1.08 9.08
CA ARG A 262 -15.43 2.31 9.45
C ARG A 262 -16.32 3.19 10.31
N LYS A 263 -15.96 3.39 11.58
CA LYS A 263 -16.70 4.23 12.52
C LYS A 263 -15.91 5.49 12.84
N ARG A 264 -16.66 6.59 13.03
CA ARG A 264 -16.08 7.90 13.35
C ARG A 264 -15.17 7.85 14.57
N GLU A 265 -15.55 7.06 15.58
CA GLU A 265 -14.89 6.98 16.89
C GLU A 265 -13.61 6.14 16.85
N THR A 266 -13.57 5.11 16.03
CA THR A 266 -12.47 4.13 16.01
C THR A 266 -11.51 4.32 14.83
N GLN A 267 -12.01 4.80 13.69
CA GLN A 267 -11.25 4.98 12.45
C GLN A 267 -11.59 6.32 11.78
N PRO A 268 -11.37 7.47 12.46
CA PRO A 268 -11.87 8.77 12.01
C PRO A 268 -11.42 9.16 10.59
N LEU A 269 -10.16 8.98 10.25
CA LEU A 269 -9.66 9.34 8.92
C LEU A 269 -10.19 8.40 7.82
N ALA A 270 -10.29 7.09 8.10
CA ALA A 270 -10.86 6.14 7.14
C ALA A 270 -12.37 6.36 6.95
N TYR A 271 -13.09 6.69 8.02
CA TYR A 271 -14.49 7.10 7.96
C TYR A 271 -14.65 8.36 7.10
N ALA A 272 -13.85 9.41 7.36
CA ALA A 272 -13.90 10.66 6.59
C ALA A 272 -13.60 10.44 5.10
N ALA A 273 -12.62 9.58 4.76
CA ALA A 273 -12.33 9.23 3.38
C ALA A 273 -13.54 8.55 2.70
N SER A 274 -14.22 7.63 3.40
CA SER A 274 -15.41 6.98 2.84
C SER A 274 -16.60 7.95 2.71
N GLN A 275 -16.76 8.89 3.64
CA GLN A 275 -17.77 9.94 3.55
C GLN A 275 -17.50 10.91 2.38
N ASN A 276 -16.25 11.29 2.16
CA ASN A 276 -15.86 12.10 1.01
C ASN A 276 -16.18 11.40 -0.32
N ASN A 277 -15.85 10.11 -0.44
CA ASN A 277 -16.16 9.32 -1.62
C ASN A 277 -17.68 9.16 -1.82
N LEU A 278 -18.45 9.00 -0.73
CA LEU A 278 -19.90 8.94 -0.76
C LEU A 278 -20.49 10.28 -1.25
N GLY A 279 -19.96 11.41 -0.79
CA GLY A 279 -20.34 12.75 -1.23
C GLY A 279 -20.12 12.93 -2.74
N ASN A 280 -18.94 12.53 -3.24
CA ASN A 280 -18.62 12.58 -4.67
C ASN A 280 -19.57 11.70 -5.50
N ALA A 281 -19.92 10.51 -5.00
CA ALA A 281 -20.82 9.61 -5.72
C ALA A 281 -22.26 10.13 -5.75
N PHE A 282 -22.75 10.75 -4.66
CA PHE A 282 -24.06 11.40 -4.67
C PHE A 282 -24.08 12.65 -5.57
N LEU A 283 -23.00 13.44 -5.58
CA LEU A 283 -22.90 14.61 -6.44
C LEU A 283 -22.94 14.21 -7.92
N ALA A 284 -22.18 13.19 -8.31
CA ALA A 284 -22.20 12.67 -9.67
C ALA A 284 -23.58 12.12 -10.06
N LEU A 285 -24.27 11.43 -9.14
CA LEU A 285 -25.63 10.95 -9.38
C LEU A 285 -26.64 12.11 -9.49
N ALA A 286 -26.45 13.18 -8.69
CA ALA A 286 -27.31 14.36 -8.73
C ALA A 286 -27.24 15.11 -10.08
N GLU A 287 -26.06 15.13 -10.70
CA GLU A 287 -25.86 15.74 -12.03
C GLU A 287 -26.61 14.97 -13.12
N GLU A 288 -26.66 13.63 -13.04
CA GLU A 288 -27.36 12.80 -14.04
C GLU A 288 -28.89 12.75 -13.84
N GLU A 289 -29.37 12.81 -12.59
CA GLU A 289 -30.79 12.69 -12.25
C GLU A 289 -31.44 14.05 -11.93
N GLU A 290 -30.72 15.18 -12.02
CA GLU A 290 -31.18 16.53 -11.63
C GLU A 290 -31.81 16.55 -10.21
N SER A 291 -31.26 15.75 -9.28
CA SER A 291 -31.86 15.44 -7.99
C SER A 291 -31.37 16.38 -6.87
N LEU A 292 -32.26 17.23 -6.37
CA LEU A 292 -31.98 18.05 -5.17
C LEU A 292 -31.71 17.17 -3.93
N GLU A 293 -32.39 16.03 -3.81
CA GLU A 293 -32.18 15.09 -2.71
C GLU A 293 -30.75 14.55 -2.70
N ASN A 294 -30.24 14.13 -3.87
CA ASN A 294 -28.85 13.66 -3.99
C ASN A 294 -27.83 14.75 -3.68
N CYS A 295 -28.10 16.01 -4.05
CA CYS A 295 -27.28 17.17 -3.65
C CYS A 295 -27.24 17.34 -2.12
N GLN A 296 -28.38 17.19 -1.44
CA GLN A 296 -28.45 17.29 0.02
C GLN A 296 -27.65 16.15 0.70
N LEU A 297 -27.76 14.91 0.22
CA LEU A 297 -26.99 13.78 0.72
C LEU A 297 -25.49 13.94 0.48
N ALA A 298 -25.09 14.50 -0.66
CA ALA A 298 -23.69 14.84 -0.94
C ALA A 298 -23.14 15.87 0.09
N LEU A 299 -23.89 16.94 0.33
CA LEU A 299 -23.52 17.98 1.32
C LEU A 299 -23.40 17.42 2.73
N GLU A 300 -24.29 16.52 3.14
CA GLU A 300 -24.22 15.86 4.45
C GLU A 300 -22.95 15.00 4.55
N ALA A 301 -22.65 14.19 3.54
CA ALA A 301 -21.47 13.35 3.49
C ALA A 301 -20.17 14.19 3.54
N PHE A 302 -20.08 15.28 2.78
CA PHE A 302 -18.92 16.17 2.82
C PHE A 302 -18.75 16.86 4.18
N ARG A 303 -19.83 17.29 4.82
CA ARG A 303 -19.76 17.85 6.20
C ARG A 303 -19.22 16.82 7.18
N ASN A 304 -19.71 15.58 7.13
CA ASN A 304 -19.20 14.50 7.96
C ASN A 304 -17.70 14.24 7.77
N ALA A 305 -17.20 14.39 6.55
CA ALA A 305 -15.77 14.27 6.25
C ALA A 305 -14.97 15.47 6.75
N LEU A 306 -15.43 16.71 6.49
CA LEU A 306 -14.76 17.95 6.86
C LEU A 306 -14.60 18.12 8.37
N ASP A 307 -15.55 17.65 9.16
CA ASP A 307 -15.46 17.65 10.63
C ASP A 307 -14.24 16.89 11.17
N LEU A 308 -13.71 15.96 10.37
CA LEU A 308 -12.58 15.09 10.73
C LEU A 308 -11.29 15.41 9.97
N TYR A 309 -11.32 16.40 9.08
CA TYR A 309 -10.16 16.94 8.37
C TYR A 309 -9.84 18.37 8.80
N PRO A 310 -9.32 18.60 10.02
CA PRO A 310 -8.95 19.95 10.44
C PRO A 310 -7.94 20.55 9.46
N ARG A 311 -8.20 21.77 8.99
CA ARG A 311 -7.37 22.45 7.98
C ARG A 311 -5.88 22.48 8.32
N GLU A 312 -5.57 22.63 9.60
CA GLU A 312 -4.19 22.71 10.08
C GLU A 312 -3.44 21.39 10.03
N GLN A 313 -4.15 20.26 10.25
CA GLN A 313 -3.56 18.92 10.30
C GLN A 313 -3.63 18.19 8.94
N HIS A 314 -4.68 18.47 8.16
CA HIS A 314 -4.96 17.79 6.90
C HIS A 314 -5.31 18.78 5.76
N PRO A 315 -4.43 19.75 5.44
CA PRO A 315 -4.78 20.85 4.52
C PRO A 315 -5.18 20.37 3.11
N LYS A 316 -4.53 19.31 2.60
CA LYS A 316 -4.85 18.75 1.28
C LYS A 316 -6.22 18.05 1.26
N LEU A 317 -6.52 17.25 2.29
CA LEU A 317 -7.81 16.56 2.41
C LEU A 317 -8.96 17.54 2.63
N TYR A 318 -8.74 18.53 3.49
CA TYR A 318 -9.69 19.62 3.71
C TYR A 318 -10.01 20.34 2.40
N ALA A 319 -8.99 20.76 1.65
CA ALA A 319 -9.18 21.47 0.38
C ALA A 319 -9.86 20.61 -0.70
N ALA A 320 -9.60 19.32 -0.73
CA ALA A 320 -10.23 18.40 -1.69
C ALA A 320 -11.69 18.08 -1.36
N THR A 321 -12.14 18.33 -0.12
CA THR A 321 -13.51 18.07 0.33
C THR A 321 -14.39 19.34 0.29
N GLN A 322 -13.79 20.52 0.24
CA GLN A 322 -14.50 21.82 0.10
C GLN A 322 -15.04 22.06 -1.30
#